data_dc11ef86b5622977f2fabe5cd5c178a3
#
_entry.id   dc11ef86b5622977f2fabe5cd5c178a3
#
_cell.length_a   1.000
_cell.length_b   1.000
_cell.length_c   1.000
_cell.angle_alpha   90.00
_cell.angle_beta   90.00
_cell.angle_gamma   90.00
#
_symmetry.space_group_name_H-M   'P 1'
#
loop_
_entity.id
_entity.type
_entity.pdbx_description
1 polymer ?
#
loop_
_entity_poly.entity_id
_entity_poly.type
_entity_poly.pdbx_seq_one_letter_code
_entity_poly.pdbx_strand_id
1 'polypeptide(L)'
;MQVSKSLDYAVRSLTYIAKEKANVFTLRDISEKQHIPQNYLAKIMRKLVQKGLLSSSPGPEGGYSLRKSTDEISLKDVYEAIEGDMQLIDCMEKNVVCELFNSCSQRSVWDHLQLHTLNFLNDISVEDIASNNFKMKTK
;
A
#
# COMPACT_ATOMS: atom_id res chain seq x y z
N MET A 1 8.21 -13.06 -7.24
CA MET A 1 7.36 -11.94 -6.79
C MET A 1 6.92 -12.19 -5.37
N GLN A 2 7.21 -11.29 -4.48
CA GLN A 2 6.79 -11.39 -3.08
C GLN A 2 6.19 -10.06 -2.64
N VAL A 3 5.21 -10.16 -1.75
CA VAL A 3 4.74 -9.00 -1.00
C VAL A 3 5.79 -8.70 0.08
N SER A 4 6.34 -7.48 0.08
CA SER A 4 7.37 -7.11 1.06
C SER A 4 6.78 -7.04 2.48
N LYS A 5 7.63 -7.19 3.49
CA LYS A 5 7.21 -6.99 4.89
C LYS A 5 6.65 -5.59 5.12
N SER A 6 7.24 -4.58 4.48
CA SER A 6 6.76 -3.20 4.59
C SER A 6 5.33 -3.06 4.08
N LEU A 7 5.02 -3.66 2.93
CA LEU A 7 3.67 -3.63 2.36
C LEU A 7 2.69 -4.43 3.22
N ASP A 8 3.07 -5.63 3.67
CA ASP A 8 2.25 -6.42 4.59
C ASP A 8 1.90 -5.63 5.86
N TYR A 9 2.89 -5.02 6.48
CA TYR A 9 2.69 -4.22 7.69
C TYR A 9 1.83 -2.98 7.45
N ALA A 10 1.99 -2.32 6.30
CA ALA A 10 1.18 -1.16 5.93
C ALA A 10 -0.30 -1.55 5.76
N VAL A 11 -0.58 -2.61 5.01
CA VAL A 11 -1.94 -3.10 4.81
C VAL A 11 -2.55 -3.56 6.14
N ARG A 12 -1.78 -4.28 6.95
CA ARG A 12 -2.22 -4.75 8.28
C ARG A 12 -2.57 -3.58 9.20
N SER A 13 -1.75 -2.55 9.22
CA SER A 13 -1.98 -1.35 10.03
C SER A 13 -3.24 -0.59 9.60
N LEU A 14 -3.40 -0.37 8.30
CA LEU A 14 -4.58 0.32 7.77
C LEU A 14 -5.87 -0.49 7.99
N THR A 15 -5.78 -1.81 7.83
CA THR A 15 -6.91 -2.69 8.11
C THR A 15 -7.32 -2.65 9.58
N TYR A 16 -6.34 -2.64 10.49
CA TYR A 16 -6.60 -2.47 11.92
C TYR A 16 -7.30 -1.14 12.21
N ILE A 17 -6.79 -0.05 11.65
CA ILE A 17 -7.39 1.29 11.80
C ILE A 17 -8.85 1.29 11.27
N ALA A 18 -9.09 0.63 10.15
CA ALA A 18 -10.42 0.55 9.55
C ALA A 18 -11.44 -0.20 10.42
N LYS A 19 -10.98 -1.20 11.15
CA LYS A 19 -11.84 -2.01 12.06
C LYS A 19 -12.13 -1.32 13.38
N GLU A 20 -11.23 -0.44 13.83
CA GLU A 20 -11.37 0.24 15.11
C GLU A 20 -12.20 1.53 14.96
N LYS A 21 -12.95 1.87 15.98
CA LYS A 21 -13.84 3.05 15.98
C LYS A 21 -13.17 4.31 16.52
N ALA A 22 -11.91 4.25 16.90
CA ALA A 22 -11.16 5.41 17.39
C ALA A 22 -10.81 6.37 16.26
N ASN A 23 -10.69 7.65 16.56
CA ASN A 23 -10.31 8.65 15.58
C ASN A 23 -8.80 8.85 15.48
N VAL A 24 -8.07 8.53 16.54
CA VAL A 24 -6.61 8.69 16.64
C VAL A 24 -6.00 7.40 17.14
N PHE A 25 -4.91 6.98 16.52
CA PHE A 25 -4.17 5.76 16.86
C PHE A 25 -2.72 6.11 17.14
N THR A 26 -2.20 5.62 18.27
CA THR A 26 -0.78 5.79 18.57
C THR A 26 0.06 4.71 17.86
N LEU A 27 1.32 5.04 17.60
CA LEU A 27 2.27 4.07 17.06
C LEU A 27 2.36 2.81 17.94
N ARG A 28 2.35 3.02 19.27
CA ARG A 28 2.40 1.95 20.25
C ARG A 28 1.19 1.01 20.16
N ASP A 29 -0.01 1.57 20.05
CA ASP A 29 -1.24 0.76 19.95
C ASP A 29 -1.20 -0.16 18.73
N ILE A 30 -0.85 0.38 17.59
CA ILE A 30 -0.77 -0.40 16.34
C ILE A 30 0.33 -1.45 16.45
N SER A 31 1.49 -1.07 16.96
CA SER A 31 2.64 -1.97 17.15
C SER A 31 2.28 -3.16 18.04
N GLU A 32 1.67 -2.91 19.18
CA GLU A 32 1.27 -3.96 20.14
C GLU A 32 0.15 -4.86 19.58
N LYS A 33 -0.87 -4.27 18.99
CA LYS A 33 -2.03 -5.02 18.47
C LYS A 33 -1.72 -5.82 17.23
N GLN A 34 -0.82 -5.34 16.38
CA GLN A 34 -0.49 -5.98 15.12
C GLN A 34 0.85 -6.73 15.14
N HIS A 35 1.53 -6.73 16.28
CA HIS A 35 2.84 -7.38 16.44
C HIS A 35 3.86 -6.92 15.42
N ILE A 36 3.97 -5.61 15.23
CA ILE A 36 4.92 -4.97 14.31
C ILE A 36 5.98 -4.24 15.15
N PRO A 37 7.28 -4.44 14.88
CA PRO A 37 8.32 -3.68 15.60
C PRO A 37 8.11 -2.19 15.44
N GLN A 38 8.14 -1.46 16.56
CA GLN A 38 7.74 -0.05 16.60
C GLN A 38 8.60 0.86 15.71
N ASN A 39 9.91 0.62 15.68
CA ASN A 39 10.83 1.39 14.84
C ASN A 39 10.58 1.14 13.34
N TYR A 40 10.20 -0.07 12.98
CA TYR A 40 9.84 -0.43 11.60
C TYR A 40 8.52 0.22 11.20
N LEU A 41 7.53 0.14 12.10
CA LEU A 41 6.21 0.74 11.90
C LEU A 41 6.29 2.26 11.73
N ALA A 42 7.17 2.94 12.47
CA ALA A 42 7.36 4.39 12.35
C ALA A 42 7.71 4.82 10.92
N LYS A 43 8.57 4.06 10.25
CA LYS A 43 8.96 4.32 8.85
C LYS A 43 7.80 4.12 7.89
N ILE A 44 7.00 3.08 8.13
CA ILE A 44 5.82 2.78 7.33
C ILE A 44 4.77 3.88 7.47
N MET A 45 4.46 4.27 8.70
CA MET A 45 3.48 5.31 8.98
C MET A 45 3.89 6.66 8.37
N ARG A 46 5.19 6.98 8.39
CA ARG A 46 5.71 8.18 7.73
C ARG A 46 5.43 8.17 6.22
N LYS A 47 5.65 7.06 5.55
CA LYS A 47 5.36 6.92 4.12
C LYS A 47 3.88 7.10 3.82
N LEU A 48 3.01 6.54 4.65
CA LEU A 48 1.55 6.67 4.50
C LEU A 48 1.10 8.14 4.70
N VAL A 49 1.70 8.84 5.66
CA VAL A 49 1.45 10.28 5.86
C VAL A 49 1.93 11.10 4.67
N GLN A 50 3.13 10.83 4.16
CA GLN A 50 3.71 11.54 3.01
C GLN A 50 2.84 11.40 1.74
N LYS A 51 2.17 10.28 1.58
CA LYS A 51 1.26 10.03 0.44
C LYS A 51 -0.17 10.49 0.70
N GLY A 52 -0.44 11.10 1.84
CA GLY A 52 -1.74 11.67 2.15
C GLY A 52 -2.82 10.66 2.51
N LEU A 53 -2.45 9.44 2.88
CA LEU A 53 -3.41 8.44 3.34
C LEU A 53 -3.71 8.59 4.83
N LEU A 54 -2.73 9.04 5.59
CA LEU A 54 -2.84 9.33 7.02
C LEU A 54 -2.42 10.76 7.32
N SER A 55 -2.87 11.27 8.45
CA SER A 55 -2.38 12.49 9.07
C SER A 55 -1.72 12.15 10.40
N SER A 56 -0.69 12.89 10.78
CA SER A 56 -0.06 12.75 12.09
C SER A 56 -0.27 14.01 12.93
N SER A 57 -0.48 13.82 14.23
CA SER A 57 -0.61 14.89 15.21
C SER A 57 0.42 14.69 16.32
N PRO A 58 1.20 15.74 16.69
CA PRO A 58 2.18 15.62 17.76
C PRO A 58 1.54 15.70 19.15
N GLY A 59 2.31 15.38 20.18
CA GLY A 59 1.95 15.56 21.56
C GLY A 59 1.35 14.33 22.23
N PRO A 60 1.03 14.43 23.55
CA PRO A 60 0.58 13.28 24.34
C PRO A 60 -0.79 12.73 23.93
N GLU A 61 -1.64 13.54 23.31
CA GLU A 61 -2.92 13.10 22.72
C GLU A 61 -2.83 12.92 21.21
N GLY A 62 -1.62 12.98 20.66
CA GLY A 62 -1.37 12.84 19.25
C GLY A 62 -1.29 11.39 18.78
N GLY A 63 -1.05 11.22 17.50
CA GLY A 63 -0.94 9.93 16.84
C GLY A 63 -1.26 10.05 15.37
N TYR A 64 -1.86 9.00 14.82
CA TYR A 64 -2.22 8.93 13.41
C TYR A 64 -3.73 8.83 13.24
N SER A 65 -4.24 9.48 12.23
CA SER A 65 -5.65 9.43 11.86
C SER A 65 -5.79 9.28 10.35
N LEU A 66 -6.94 8.76 9.92
CA LEU A 66 -7.23 8.66 8.48
C LEU A 66 -7.42 10.04 7.89
N ARG A 67 -6.76 10.29 6.76
CA ARG A 67 -6.97 11.50 5.96
C ARG A 67 -8.00 11.25 4.87
N LYS A 68 -8.16 10.01 4.46
CA LYS A 68 -9.17 9.54 3.52
C LYS A 68 -10.00 8.44 4.17
N SER A 69 -11.22 8.30 3.72
CA SER A 69 -12.08 7.18 4.11
C SER A 69 -11.47 5.85 3.63
N THR A 70 -11.64 4.78 4.38
CA THR A 70 -11.03 3.46 4.07
C THR A 70 -11.56 2.85 2.76
N ASP A 71 -12.76 3.22 2.34
CA ASP A 71 -13.31 2.83 1.04
C ASP A 71 -12.68 3.61 -0.14
N GLU A 72 -12.05 4.74 0.14
CA GLU A 72 -11.33 5.56 -0.84
C GLU A 72 -9.84 5.22 -0.93
N ILE A 73 -9.32 4.39 -0.04
CA ILE A 73 -7.92 3.95 -0.06
C ILE A 73 -7.86 2.59 -0.74
N SER A 74 -7.29 2.55 -1.95
CA SER A 74 -7.08 1.29 -2.67
C SER A 74 -5.78 0.61 -2.23
N LEU A 75 -5.68 -0.70 -2.48
CA LEU A 75 -4.41 -1.41 -2.30
C LEU A 75 -3.31 -0.85 -3.20
N LYS A 76 -3.68 -0.31 -4.36
CA LYS A 76 -2.74 0.38 -5.25
C LYS A 76 -2.14 1.60 -4.57
N ASP A 77 -2.97 2.43 -3.90
CA ASP A 77 -2.50 3.59 -3.15
C ASP A 77 -1.50 3.20 -2.07
N VAL A 78 -1.80 2.13 -1.34
CA VAL A 78 -0.90 1.61 -0.29
C VAL A 78 0.40 1.08 -0.90
N TYR A 79 0.31 0.32 -1.98
CA TYR A 79 1.49 -0.19 -2.69
C TYR A 79 2.40 0.96 -3.13
N GLU A 80 1.85 1.97 -3.80
CA GLU A 80 2.62 3.11 -4.29
C GLU A 80 3.21 3.95 -3.16
N ALA A 81 2.52 4.05 -2.02
CA ALA A 81 3.02 4.74 -0.84
C ALA A 81 4.28 4.07 -0.26
N ILE A 82 4.32 2.74 -0.28
CA ILE A 82 5.40 1.95 0.33
C ILE A 82 6.52 1.62 -0.65
N GLU A 83 6.18 1.19 -1.85
CA GLU A 83 7.12 0.65 -2.83
C GLU A 83 7.44 1.63 -3.98
N GLY A 84 6.63 2.68 -4.13
CA GLY A 84 6.70 3.56 -5.29
C GLY A 84 5.99 2.96 -6.50
N ASP A 85 6.32 3.46 -7.68
CA ASP A 85 5.74 2.98 -8.93
C ASP A 85 6.10 1.52 -9.17
N MET A 86 5.12 0.73 -9.57
CA MET A 86 5.35 -0.68 -9.89
C MET A 86 6.16 -0.82 -11.17
N GLN A 87 7.25 -1.57 -11.08
CA GLN A 87 8.10 -1.90 -12.21
C GLN A 87 8.52 -3.37 -12.10
N LEU A 88 8.06 -4.18 -13.01
CA LEU A 88 8.31 -5.62 -12.97
C LEU A 88 9.68 -5.99 -13.53
N ILE A 89 10.19 -5.22 -14.49
CA ILE A 89 11.52 -5.42 -15.08
C ILE A 89 12.21 -4.07 -15.33
N ASP A 90 13.52 -4.08 -15.32
CA ASP A 90 14.35 -2.87 -15.37
C ASP A 90 14.10 -1.97 -16.59
N CYS A 91 13.77 -2.56 -17.74
CA CYS A 91 13.51 -1.79 -18.96
C CYS A 91 12.23 -0.92 -18.90
N MET A 92 11.40 -1.07 -17.87
CA MET A 92 10.25 -0.22 -17.62
C MET A 92 10.63 1.04 -16.85
N GLU A 93 11.83 1.11 -16.30
CA GLU A 93 12.32 2.30 -15.61
C GLU A 93 12.63 3.42 -16.61
N LYS A 94 12.26 4.65 -16.24
CA LYS A 94 12.35 5.81 -17.12
C LYS A 94 13.77 6.11 -17.62
N ASN A 95 14.79 5.71 -16.85
CA ASN A 95 16.18 6.04 -17.10
C ASN A 95 17.04 4.85 -17.58
N VAL A 96 16.40 3.69 -17.80
CA VAL A 96 17.11 2.51 -18.27
C VAL A 96 17.01 2.42 -19.80
N VAL A 97 18.16 2.36 -20.46
CA VAL A 97 18.25 2.17 -21.91
C VAL A 97 18.53 0.70 -22.19
N CYS A 98 17.62 0.05 -22.91
CA CYS A 98 17.80 -1.32 -23.35
C CYS A 98 17.92 -1.34 -24.88
N GLU A 99 19.00 -1.92 -25.39
CA GLU A 99 19.26 -2.04 -26.84
C GLU A 99 18.17 -2.88 -27.54
N LEU A 100 17.54 -3.82 -26.82
CA LEU A 100 16.50 -4.70 -27.37
C LEU A 100 15.08 -4.13 -27.21
N PHE A 101 14.93 -2.92 -26.71
CA PHE A 101 13.65 -2.33 -26.35
C PHE A 101 12.60 -2.43 -27.48
N ASN A 102 12.99 -2.11 -28.70
CA ASN A 102 12.08 -2.09 -29.85
C ASN A 102 11.83 -3.49 -30.46
N SER A 103 12.66 -4.47 -30.14
CA SER A 103 12.60 -5.82 -30.69
C SER A 103 12.34 -6.91 -29.65
N CYS A 104 12.13 -6.51 -28.39
CA CYS A 104 11.96 -7.46 -27.28
C CYS A 104 10.59 -8.11 -27.33
N SER A 105 10.54 -9.41 -27.55
CA SER A 105 9.29 -10.17 -27.65
C SER A 105 8.60 -10.42 -26.31
N GLN A 106 9.32 -10.34 -25.19
CA GLN A 106 8.72 -10.56 -23.85
C GLN A 106 8.14 -9.29 -23.22
N ARG A 107 8.51 -8.13 -23.70
CA ARG A 107 8.13 -6.85 -23.09
C ARG A 107 6.61 -6.69 -22.95
N SER A 108 5.87 -7.01 -23.99
CA SER A 108 4.41 -6.89 -23.97
C SER A 108 3.75 -7.78 -22.89
N VAL A 109 4.33 -8.92 -22.60
CA VAL A 109 3.84 -9.83 -21.56
C VAL A 109 3.96 -9.15 -20.19
N TRP A 110 5.11 -8.55 -19.91
CA TRP A 110 5.34 -7.88 -18.63
C TRP A 110 4.54 -6.59 -18.48
N ASP A 111 4.38 -5.83 -19.57
CA ASP A 111 3.51 -4.66 -19.60
C ASP A 111 2.06 -5.03 -19.24
N HIS A 112 1.55 -6.11 -19.82
CA HIS A 112 0.20 -6.60 -19.53
C HIS A 112 0.08 -7.10 -18.09
N LEU A 113 1.06 -7.86 -17.60
CA LEU A 113 1.06 -8.34 -16.22
C LEU A 113 1.04 -7.18 -15.23
N GLN A 114 1.88 -6.17 -15.47
CA GLN A 114 1.92 -4.97 -14.63
C GLN A 114 0.57 -4.24 -14.63
N LEU A 115 -0.02 -4.03 -15.79
CA LEU A 115 -1.31 -3.37 -15.93
C LEU A 115 -2.42 -4.14 -15.20
N HIS A 116 -2.48 -5.45 -15.40
CA HIS A 116 -3.45 -6.31 -14.72
C HIS A 116 -3.29 -6.26 -13.19
N THR A 117 -2.04 -6.29 -12.71
CA THR A 117 -1.75 -6.23 -11.28
C THR A 117 -2.19 -4.88 -10.70
N LEU A 118 -1.86 -3.77 -11.36
CA LEU A 118 -2.25 -2.44 -10.91
C LEU A 118 -3.76 -2.26 -10.90
N ASN A 119 -4.46 -2.74 -11.92
CA ASN A 119 -5.93 -2.68 -11.99
C ASN A 119 -6.55 -3.50 -10.86
N PHE A 120 -6.05 -4.70 -10.62
CA PHE A 120 -6.51 -5.56 -9.53
C PHE A 120 -6.35 -4.86 -8.17
N LEU A 121 -5.17 -4.29 -7.90
CA LEU A 121 -4.91 -3.58 -6.66
C LEU A 121 -5.78 -2.32 -6.51
N ASN A 122 -6.06 -1.65 -7.62
CA ASN A 122 -6.89 -0.45 -7.62
C ASN A 122 -8.37 -0.74 -7.33
N ASP A 123 -8.83 -1.93 -7.66
CA ASP A 123 -10.22 -2.34 -7.45
C ASP A 123 -10.52 -2.80 -6.02
N ILE A 124 -9.51 -2.96 -5.18
CA ILE A 124 -9.66 -3.43 -3.81
C ILE A 124 -9.36 -2.29 -2.85
N SER A 125 -10.31 -1.96 -2.00
CA SER A 125 -10.13 -0.93 -0.95
C SER A 125 -9.67 -1.56 0.37
N VAL A 126 -9.10 -0.74 1.24
CA VAL A 126 -8.80 -1.12 2.63
C VAL A 126 -10.08 -1.58 3.33
N GLU A 127 -11.22 -0.95 3.05
CA GLU A 127 -12.52 -1.33 3.60
C GLU A 127 -12.95 -2.73 3.17
N ASP A 128 -12.72 -3.10 1.92
CA ASP A 128 -13.03 -4.46 1.42
C ASP A 128 -12.26 -5.53 2.20
N ILE A 129 -11.02 -5.26 2.54
CA ILE A 129 -10.19 -6.18 3.33
C ILE A 129 -10.69 -6.22 4.78
N ALA A 130 -10.93 -5.06 5.38
CA ALA A 130 -11.35 -4.94 6.77
C ALA A 130 -12.70 -5.62 7.03
N SER A 131 -13.62 -5.55 6.07
CA SER A 131 -14.95 -6.16 6.16
C SER A 131 -15.02 -7.59 5.63
N ASN A 132 -13.92 -8.16 5.18
CA ASN A 132 -13.86 -9.47 4.51
C ASN A 132 -14.81 -9.57 3.28
N ASN A 133 -15.06 -8.45 2.62
CA ASN A 133 -15.95 -8.37 1.47
C ASN A 133 -15.23 -8.51 0.13
N PHE A 134 -14.01 -9.02 0.16
CA PHE A 134 -13.29 -9.25 -1.08
C PHE A 134 -14.01 -10.34 -1.90
N LYS A 135 -14.52 -9.93 -3.05
CA LYS A 135 -15.07 -10.84 -4.06
C LYS A 135 -14.31 -10.63 -5.35
N MET A 136 -13.74 -11.70 -5.87
CA MET A 136 -13.18 -11.64 -7.22
C MET A 136 -14.29 -11.25 -8.20
N LYS A 137 -14.07 -10.13 -8.90
CA LYS A 137 -14.92 -9.78 -10.04
C LYS A 137 -14.59 -10.76 -11.17
N THR A 138 -15.40 -11.81 -11.29
CA THR A 138 -15.36 -12.68 -12.46
C THR A 138 -15.95 -11.90 -13.62
N LYS A 139 -15.18 -11.80 -14.69
CA LYS A 139 -15.70 -11.30 -15.96
C LYS A 139 -16.64 -12.32 -16.59
#